data_5ebec3d7ba19762a628b85e945042b50
#
_entry.id   5ebec3d7ba19762a628b85e945042b50
#
_cell.length_a   1.000
_cell.length_b   1.000
_cell.length_c   1.000
_cell.angle_alpha   90.00
_cell.angle_beta   90.00
_cell.angle_gamma   90.00
#
_symmetry.space_group_name_H-M   'P 1'
#
loop_
_entity.id
_entity.type
_entity.pdbx_description
1 polymer ?
#
loop_
_entity_poly.entity_id
_entity_poly.type
_entity_poly.pdbx_seq_one_letter_code
_entity_poly.pdbx_strand_id
1 'polypeptide(L)'
;MQHPPDYKHIRGFSHDELSAFLSENAVSLLEEEALAVLDNPFVTSRMCQTIAHARHLAAFYTVRLRLVQSRATPLTDSVKLVHYLHWPDLLRLSVDVKVPAQVRCAIETRLLVHVDTLSLGEKIAAAKRCSATLIRIFLFDPDANVFAALLINQRLREEDLLVLAGSTSTSAEKLQLLASDRKWSFRYAIRRALAMNPSTPRSTAASQLRFLSRRDLRILHEHPDTSTYLRRCVERLVPPVFTRATERID
;
A
#
# COMPACT_ATOMS: atom_id res chain seq x y z
N MET A 1 33.11 30.39 19.80
CA MET A 1 32.55 29.26 19.07
C MET A 1 32.34 28.15 20.09
N GLN A 2 31.11 28.00 20.60
CA GLN A 2 30.77 26.88 21.46
C GLN A 2 30.59 25.66 20.56
N HIS A 3 31.37 24.60 20.79
CA HIS A 3 31.12 23.31 20.13
C HIS A 3 29.66 22.91 20.42
N PRO A 4 28.90 22.39 19.41
CA PRO A 4 27.58 21.86 19.67
C PRO A 4 27.73 20.77 20.75
N PRO A 5 26.90 20.77 21.79
CA PRO A 5 26.98 19.78 22.86
C PRO A 5 26.83 18.39 22.25
N ASP A 6 27.75 17.51 22.59
CA ASP A 6 27.76 16.13 22.08
C ASP A 6 26.73 15.29 22.84
N TYR A 7 25.47 15.31 22.39
CA TYR A 7 24.36 14.52 22.96
C TYR A 7 24.50 13.01 22.77
N LYS A 8 25.55 12.56 22.09
CA LYS A 8 25.79 11.12 21.85
C LYS A 8 26.00 10.34 23.15
N HIS A 9 26.55 10.99 24.18
CA HIS A 9 26.75 10.34 25.49
C HIS A 9 25.43 9.89 26.13
N ILE A 10 24.31 10.61 25.93
CA ILE A 10 22.99 10.25 26.48
C ILE A 10 22.51 8.90 25.94
N ARG A 11 22.87 8.55 24.72
CA ARG A 11 22.53 7.23 24.14
C ARG A 11 23.21 6.05 24.85
N GLY A 12 24.29 6.32 25.57
CA GLY A 12 25.04 5.32 26.34
C GLY A 12 24.65 5.26 27.82
N PHE A 13 23.76 6.11 28.31
CA PHE A 13 23.31 6.11 29.69
C PHE A 13 22.64 4.79 30.06
N SER A 14 22.92 4.32 31.28
CA SER A 14 22.15 3.27 31.93
C SER A 14 20.73 3.75 32.26
N HIS A 15 19.87 2.83 32.65
CA HIS A 15 18.49 3.16 33.08
C HIS A 15 18.45 4.23 34.19
N ASP A 16 19.30 4.10 35.19
CA ASP A 16 19.31 4.98 36.38
C ASP A 16 19.83 6.37 36.02
N GLU A 17 20.91 6.44 35.23
CA GLU A 17 21.46 7.71 34.72
C GLU A 17 20.44 8.44 33.83
N LEU A 18 19.72 7.70 32.97
CA LEU A 18 18.70 8.25 32.08
C LEU A 18 17.50 8.80 32.90
N SER A 19 17.09 8.06 33.93
CA SER A 19 16.02 8.46 34.83
C SER A 19 16.38 9.71 35.64
N ALA A 20 17.60 9.77 36.20
CA ALA A 20 18.11 10.94 36.90
C ALA A 20 18.19 12.15 35.97
N PHE A 21 18.77 12.00 34.80
CA PHE A 21 18.89 13.04 33.78
C PHE A 21 17.51 13.65 33.43
N LEU A 22 16.50 12.80 33.17
CA LEU A 22 15.15 13.27 32.84
C LEU A 22 14.46 13.95 34.02
N SER A 23 14.66 13.47 35.26
CA SER A 23 14.04 14.09 36.43
C SER A 23 14.59 15.50 36.73
N GLU A 24 15.87 15.70 36.44
CA GLU A 24 16.56 16.99 36.65
C GLU A 24 16.27 17.99 35.53
N ASN A 25 16.16 17.52 34.29
CA ASN A 25 16.11 18.38 33.09
C ASN A 25 14.74 18.40 32.39
N ALA A 26 13.69 17.79 32.92
CA ALA A 26 12.40 17.63 32.25
C ALA A 26 11.79 18.92 31.68
N VAL A 27 12.01 20.06 32.34
CA VAL A 27 11.45 21.37 31.96
C VAL A 27 12.31 22.08 30.91
N SER A 28 13.62 21.85 30.92
CA SER A 28 14.62 22.57 30.12
C SER A 28 15.19 21.69 28.97
N LEU A 29 14.71 20.45 28.82
CA LEU A 29 15.22 19.48 27.87
C LEU A 29 15.16 20.03 26.45
N LEU A 30 16.27 19.96 25.74
CA LEU A 30 16.36 20.38 24.33
C LEU A 30 15.85 19.28 23.39
N GLU A 31 15.55 19.65 22.14
CA GLU A 31 15.08 18.71 21.11
C GLU A 31 16.06 17.56 20.90
N GLU A 32 17.35 17.88 20.74
CA GLU A 32 18.41 16.88 20.49
C GLU A 32 18.61 15.94 21.68
N GLU A 33 18.47 16.45 22.89
CA GLU A 33 18.54 15.64 24.11
C GLU A 33 17.36 14.70 24.21
N ALA A 34 16.14 15.18 23.93
CA ALA A 34 14.94 14.35 23.90
C ALA A 34 15.06 13.24 22.85
N LEU A 35 15.59 13.53 21.67
CA LEU A 35 15.85 12.53 20.64
C LEU A 35 16.91 11.51 21.07
N ALA A 36 17.97 11.96 21.76
CA ALA A 36 19.00 11.06 22.28
C ALA A 36 18.46 10.12 23.36
N VAL A 37 17.58 10.62 24.24
CA VAL A 37 16.85 9.81 25.23
C VAL A 37 15.96 8.77 24.54
N LEU A 38 15.19 9.15 23.51
CA LEU A 38 14.30 8.26 22.78
C LEU A 38 15.06 7.21 21.95
N ASP A 39 16.33 7.47 21.62
CA ASP A 39 17.21 6.55 20.92
C ASP A 39 17.94 5.58 21.87
N ASN A 40 17.89 5.83 23.19
CA ASN A 40 18.55 4.99 24.18
C ASN A 40 17.79 3.65 24.32
N PRO A 41 18.47 2.50 24.34
CA PRO A 41 17.85 1.18 24.47
C PRO A 41 17.15 0.95 25.81
N PHE A 42 17.51 1.70 26.85
CA PHE A 42 16.92 1.62 28.20
C PHE A 42 15.73 2.57 28.40
N VAL A 43 15.26 3.23 27.35
CA VAL A 43 14.08 4.12 27.44
C VAL A 43 12.84 3.35 27.89
N THR A 44 12.14 3.88 28.87
CA THR A 44 10.92 3.28 29.45
C THR A 44 9.66 4.01 29.01
N SER A 45 8.52 3.37 29.24
CA SER A 45 7.21 3.95 28.94
C SER A 45 6.97 5.26 29.72
N ARG A 46 7.40 5.32 30.97
CA ARG A 46 7.29 6.53 31.80
C ARG A 46 8.12 7.69 31.24
N MET A 47 9.34 7.40 30.78
CA MET A 47 10.23 8.41 30.17
C MET A 47 9.61 8.96 28.86
N CYS A 48 9.10 8.07 28.00
CA CYS A 48 8.38 8.49 26.80
C CYS A 48 7.15 9.34 27.11
N GLN A 49 6.40 8.99 28.15
CA GLN A 49 5.24 9.76 28.60
C GLN A 49 5.63 11.15 29.10
N THR A 50 6.71 11.26 29.88
CA THR A 50 7.24 12.56 30.34
C THR A 50 7.56 13.45 29.14
N ILE A 51 8.26 12.94 28.13
CA ILE A 51 8.60 13.68 26.91
C ILE A 51 7.34 14.05 26.11
N ALA A 52 6.40 13.12 25.95
CA ALA A 52 5.16 13.34 25.19
C ALA A 52 4.26 14.41 25.82
N HIS A 53 4.28 14.56 27.16
CA HIS A 53 3.48 15.54 27.89
C HIS A 53 4.20 16.89 28.11
N ALA A 54 5.50 16.98 27.84
CA ALA A 54 6.25 18.24 27.89
C ALA A 54 5.85 19.12 26.69
N ARG A 55 5.09 20.20 26.96
CA ARG A 55 4.52 21.06 25.89
C ARG A 55 5.56 21.61 24.91
N HIS A 56 6.73 22.02 25.43
CA HIS A 56 7.80 22.57 24.61
C HIS A 56 8.39 21.51 23.69
N LEU A 57 8.54 20.24 24.12
CA LEU A 57 9.03 19.14 23.31
C LEU A 57 7.97 18.64 22.32
N ALA A 58 6.71 18.61 22.75
CA ALA A 58 5.60 18.26 21.88
C ALA A 58 5.39 19.24 20.72
N ALA A 59 6.02 20.40 20.69
CA ALA A 59 6.03 21.32 19.57
C ALA A 59 6.93 20.81 18.41
N PHE A 60 8.01 20.09 18.72
CA PHE A 60 8.95 19.59 17.71
C PHE A 60 8.39 18.39 16.95
N TYR A 61 8.38 18.50 15.63
CA TYR A 61 7.89 17.44 14.74
C TYR A 61 8.70 16.14 14.86
N THR A 62 10.03 16.25 14.91
CA THR A 62 10.98 15.14 15.03
C THR A 62 10.77 14.32 16.30
N VAL A 63 10.49 14.99 17.43
CA VAL A 63 10.18 14.34 18.72
C VAL A 63 8.86 13.57 18.64
N ARG A 64 7.80 14.17 18.06
CA ARG A 64 6.52 13.48 17.82
C ARG A 64 6.70 12.24 16.97
N LEU A 65 7.45 12.37 15.87
CA LEU A 65 7.72 11.28 14.95
C LEU A 65 8.46 10.13 15.65
N ARG A 66 9.48 10.47 16.46
CA ARG A 66 10.28 9.48 17.19
C ARG A 66 9.47 8.78 18.27
N LEU A 67 8.60 9.49 19.00
CA LEU A 67 7.67 8.92 19.97
C LEU A 67 6.73 7.89 19.31
N VAL A 68 6.15 8.20 18.16
CA VAL A 68 5.27 7.26 17.43
C VAL A 68 6.02 6.03 16.95
N GLN A 69 7.31 6.14 16.63
CA GLN A 69 8.15 5.01 16.22
C GLN A 69 8.55 4.11 17.39
N SER A 70 8.64 4.67 18.59
CA SER A 70 9.13 3.96 19.78
C SER A 70 8.08 2.98 20.32
N ARG A 71 8.50 1.74 20.56
CA ARG A 71 7.67 0.71 21.21
C ARG A 71 7.43 1.00 22.69
N ALA A 72 8.29 1.81 23.31
CA ALA A 72 8.17 2.20 24.71
C ALA A 72 7.09 3.26 24.94
N THR A 73 6.69 4.00 23.90
CA THR A 73 5.64 5.04 24.05
C THR A 73 4.28 4.39 24.33
N PRO A 74 3.53 4.89 25.36
CA PRO A 74 2.18 4.42 25.62
C PRO A 74 1.29 4.53 24.38
N LEU A 75 0.46 3.52 24.15
CA LEU A 75 -0.41 3.45 22.98
C LEU A 75 -1.32 4.68 22.84
N THR A 76 -1.88 5.13 23.97
CA THR A 76 -2.76 6.31 24.03
C THR A 76 -2.07 7.57 23.53
N ASP A 77 -0.80 7.77 23.86
CA ASP A 77 -0.03 8.94 23.46
C ASP A 77 0.43 8.80 22.00
N SER A 78 0.89 7.62 21.61
CA SER A 78 1.23 7.34 20.20
C SER A 78 0.06 7.62 19.26
N VAL A 79 -1.15 7.14 19.57
CA VAL A 79 -2.36 7.36 18.74
C VAL A 79 -2.73 8.83 18.64
N LYS A 80 -2.62 9.60 19.76
CA LYS A 80 -2.83 11.05 19.72
C LYS A 80 -1.81 11.75 18.82
N LEU A 81 -0.54 11.37 18.91
CA LEU A 81 0.54 11.96 18.12
C LEU A 81 0.44 11.67 16.61
N VAL A 82 -0.16 10.55 16.21
CA VAL A 82 -0.43 10.22 14.80
C VAL A 82 -1.19 11.34 14.07
N HIS A 83 -2.08 12.05 14.76
CA HIS A 83 -2.85 13.15 14.17
C HIS A 83 -2.02 14.36 13.73
N TYR A 84 -0.81 14.50 14.27
CA TYR A 84 0.10 15.61 14.01
C TYR A 84 1.22 15.24 13.03
N LEU A 85 1.22 14.03 12.49
CA LEU A 85 2.23 13.60 11.53
C LEU A 85 1.81 13.91 10.10
N HIS A 86 2.80 14.22 9.27
CA HIS A 86 2.60 14.42 7.83
C HIS A 86 2.35 13.11 7.11
N TRP A 87 1.55 13.14 6.04
CA TRP A 87 1.15 11.95 5.31
C TRP A 87 2.33 11.09 4.78
N PRO A 88 3.49 11.65 4.33
CA PRO A 88 4.61 10.81 3.88
C PRO A 88 5.22 9.96 5.00
N ASP A 89 5.28 10.52 6.22
CA ASP A 89 5.75 9.76 7.39
C ASP A 89 4.72 8.75 7.86
N LEU A 90 3.44 9.09 7.85
CA LEU A 90 2.35 8.14 8.11
C LEU A 90 2.42 6.95 7.13
N LEU A 91 2.62 7.22 5.83
CA LEU A 91 2.76 6.19 4.82
C LEU A 91 3.95 5.26 5.12
N ARG A 92 5.10 5.81 5.48
CA ARG A 92 6.29 5.05 5.86
C ARG A 92 6.06 4.20 7.11
N LEU A 93 5.45 4.79 8.14
CA LEU A 93 5.19 4.12 9.42
C LEU A 93 4.12 3.03 9.32
N SER A 94 3.15 3.17 8.42
CA SER A 94 2.08 2.17 8.21
C SER A 94 2.62 0.79 7.83
N VAL A 95 3.79 0.75 7.21
CA VAL A 95 4.44 -0.48 6.73
C VAL A 95 5.67 -0.88 7.54
N ASP A 96 6.04 -0.09 8.54
CA ASP A 96 7.20 -0.38 9.41
C ASP A 96 6.80 -1.39 10.50
N VAL A 97 7.42 -2.57 10.46
CA VAL A 97 7.19 -3.64 11.45
C VAL A 97 7.69 -3.31 12.87
N LYS A 98 8.53 -2.28 13.01
CA LYS A 98 8.99 -1.81 14.32
C LYS A 98 7.90 -1.06 15.07
N VAL A 99 6.97 -0.42 14.37
CA VAL A 99 5.83 0.29 14.95
C VAL A 99 4.79 -0.71 15.46
N PRO A 100 4.24 -0.56 16.68
CA PRO A 100 3.22 -1.44 17.21
C PRO A 100 1.99 -1.56 16.29
N ALA A 101 1.38 -2.75 16.23
CA ALA A 101 0.27 -3.04 15.30
C ALA A 101 -0.92 -2.09 15.50
N GLN A 102 -1.27 -1.78 16.76
CA GLN A 102 -2.37 -0.87 17.07
C GLN A 102 -2.09 0.57 16.58
N VAL A 103 -0.83 1.03 16.69
CA VAL A 103 -0.41 2.35 16.17
C VAL A 103 -0.48 2.35 14.65
N ARG A 104 -0.03 1.27 13.98
CA ARG A 104 -0.15 1.14 12.52
C ARG A 104 -1.61 1.17 12.07
N CYS A 105 -2.51 0.53 12.80
CA CYS A 105 -3.95 0.57 12.52
C CYS A 105 -4.50 2.02 12.60
N ALA A 106 -4.12 2.77 13.64
CA ALA A 106 -4.49 4.18 13.76
C ALA A 106 -3.93 5.04 12.63
N ILE A 107 -2.68 4.77 12.22
CA ILE A 107 -2.04 5.42 11.07
C ILE A 107 -2.81 5.12 9.79
N GLU A 108 -3.18 3.86 9.54
CA GLU A 108 -3.96 3.48 8.36
C GLU A 108 -5.32 4.18 8.33
N THR A 109 -6.03 4.20 9.46
CA THR A 109 -7.29 4.94 9.58
C THR A 109 -7.11 6.42 9.22
N ARG A 110 -6.04 7.04 9.70
CA ARG A 110 -5.74 8.45 9.40
C ARG A 110 -5.42 8.66 7.92
N LEU A 111 -4.66 7.76 7.30
CA LEU A 111 -4.34 7.81 5.87
C LEU A 111 -5.61 7.66 5.02
N LEU A 112 -6.55 6.76 5.39
CA LEU A 112 -7.81 6.56 4.68
C LEU A 112 -8.66 7.83 4.63
N VAL A 113 -8.71 8.59 5.71
CA VAL A 113 -9.47 9.86 5.78
C VAL A 113 -8.87 10.92 4.83
N HIS A 114 -7.56 10.88 4.59
CA HIS A 114 -6.86 11.89 3.80
C HIS A 114 -6.57 11.51 2.36
N VAL A 115 -6.84 10.26 1.95
CA VAL A 115 -6.47 9.78 0.62
C VAL A 115 -7.09 10.59 -0.50
N ASP A 116 -8.32 11.06 -0.31
CA ASP A 116 -9.05 11.85 -1.33
C ASP A 116 -8.51 13.27 -1.46
N THR A 117 -7.83 13.78 -0.43
CA THR A 117 -7.23 15.13 -0.44
C THR A 117 -5.85 15.17 -1.06
N LEU A 118 -5.25 14.00 -1.36
CA LEU A 118 -3.93 13.90 -1.96
C LEU A 118 -3.96 14.37 -3.42
N SER A 119 -2.95 15.15 -3.79
CA SER A 119 -2.69 15.46 -5.20
C SER A 119 -2.33 14.20 -5.99
N LEU A 120 -2.47 14.25 -7.33
CA LEU A 120 -2.13 13.11 -8.19
C LEU A 120 -0.69 12.62 -7.97
N GLY A 121 0.27 13.54 -7.85
CA GLY A 121 1.67 13.18 -7.60
C GLY A 121 1.87 12.46 -6.28
N GLU A 122 1.17 12.88 -5.23
CA GLU A 122 1.18 12.23 -3.92
C GLU A 122 0.53 10.85 -3.96
N LYS A 123 -0.60 10.69 -4.66
CA LYS A 123 -1.24 9.39 -4.87
C LYS A 123 -0.30 8.41 -5.59
N ILE A 124 0.38 8.85 -6.65
CA ILE A 124 1.38 8.06 -7.38
C ILE A 124 2.54 7.65 -6.47
N ALA A 125 3.04 8.57 -5.65
CA ALA A 125 4.11 8.27 -4.69
C ALA A 125 3.66 7.29 -3.61
N ALA A 126 2.43 7.46 -3.11
CA ALA A 126 1.81 6.58 -2.12
C ALA A 126 1.54 5.18 -2.68
N ALA A 127 1.00 5.05 -3.88
CA ALA A 127 0.67 3.78 -4.52
C ALA A 127 1.86 2.82 -4.60
N LYS A 128 3.07 3.34 -4.82
CA LYS A 128 4.31 2.54 -4.91
C LYS A 128 4.68 1.82 -3.61
N ARG A 129 4.24 2.33 -2.43
CA ARG A 129 4.76 1.89 -1.12
C ARG A 129 3.68 1.63 -0.07
N CYS A 130 2.41 1.87 -0.37
CA CYS A 130 1.32 1.77 0.58
C CYS A 130 1.11 0.36 1.12
N SER A 131 0.35 0.29 2.23
CA SER A 131 -0.10 -0.96 2.85
C SER A 131 -1.16 -1.67 2.02
N ALA A 132 -1.47 -2.93 2.37
CA ALA A 132 -2.51 -3.71 1.70
C ALA A 132 -3.89 -3.05 1.75
N THR A 133 -4.19 -2.32 2.82
CA THR A 133 -5.47 -1.60 2.99
C THR A 133 -5.60 -0.48 1.95
N LEU A 134 -4.54 0.33 1.76
CA LEU A 134 -4.53 1.41 0.78
C LEU A 134 -4.44 0.90 -0.66
N ILE A 135 -3.83 -0.26 -0.90
CA ILE A 135 -3.82 -0.90 -2.23
C ILE A 135 -5.24 -1.02 -2.77
N ARG A 136 -6.20 -1.49 -1.95
CA ARG A 136 -7.59 -1.65 -2.37
C ARG A 136 -8.26 -0.35 -2.81
N ILE A 137 -7.88 0.77 -2.22
CA ILE A 137 -8.40 2.09 -2.61
C ILE A 137 -7.76 2.55 -3.90
N PHE A 138 -6.43 2.54 -3.99
CA PHE A 138 -5.71 2.96 -5.19
C PHE A 138 -5.95 2.06 -6.40
N LEU A 139 -6.37 0.82 -6.19
CA LEU A 139 -6.76 -0.09 -7.26
C LEU A 139 -7.94 0.49 -8.09
N PHE A 140 -8.88 1.13 -7.40
CA PHE A 140 -10.07 1.74 -8.01
C PHE A 140 -9.95 3.25 -8.20
N ASP A 141 -8.80 3.87 -7.91
CA ASP A 141 -8.58 5.29 -8.22
C ASP A 141 -8.83 5.54 -9.72
N PRO A 142 -9.54 6.61 -10.11
CA PRO A 142 -9.88 6.85 -11.51
C PRO A 142 -8.65 7.02 -12.42
N ASP A 143 -7.54 7.49 -11.90
CA ASP A 143 -6.35 7.78 -12.70
C ASP A 143 -5.50 6.52 -12.97
N ALA A 144 -5.24 6.26 -14.24
CA ALA A 144 -4.45 5.11 -14.67
C ALA A 144 -2.97 5.18 -14.26
N ASN A 145 -2.41 6.40 -14.04
CA ASN A 145 -1.03 6.55 -13.57
C ASN A 145 -0.88 6.10 -12.12
N VAL A 146 -1.91 6.28 -11.29
CA VAL A 146 -1.94 5.73 -9.91
C VAL A 146 -1.91 4.20 -9.97
N PHE A 147 -2.70 3.60 -10.86
CA PHE A 147 -2.68 2.15 -11.07
C PHE A 147 -1.34 1.65 -11.62
N ALA A 148 -0.73 2.35 -12.58
CA ALA A 148 0.61 2.02 -13.10
C ALA A 148 1.67 2.03 -11.99
N ALA A 149 1.60 3.03 -11.08
CA ALA A 149 2.46 3.10 -9.92
C ALA A 149 2.19 1.97 -8.92
N LEU A 150 0.92 1.54 -8.79
CA LEU A 150 0.53 0.44 -7.91
C LEU A 150 1.09 -0.91 -8.38
N LEU A 151 1.21 -1.15 -9.69
CA LEU A 151 1.79 -2.38 -10.25
C LEU A 151 3.23 -2.65 -9.78
N ILE A 152 3.97 -1.60 -9.39
CA ILE A 152 5.34 -1.70 -8.86
C ILE A 152 5.36 -2.05 -7.37
N ASN A 153 4.23 -1.90 -6.66
CA ASN A 153 4.15 -2.15 -5.23
C ASN A 153 4.42 -3.63 -4.92
N GLN A 154 5.38 -3.88 -4.04
CA GLN A 154 5.77 -5.26 -3.66
C GLN A 154 4.68 -5.99 -2.84
N ARG A 155 3.74 -5.26 -2.24
CA ARG A 155 2.64 -5.81 -1.45
C ARG A 155 1.39 -6.12 -2.27
N LEU A 156 1.36 -5.67 -3.54
CA LEU A 156 0.27 -5.98 -4.47
C LEU A 156 0.23 -7.49 -4.73
N ARG A 157 -0.94 -8.08 -4.61
CA ARG A 157 -1.18 -9.51 -4.81
C ARG A 157 -1.95 -9.77 -6.09
N GLU A 158 -1.81 -10.99 -6.61
CA GLU A 158 -2.57 -11.44 -7.78
C GLU A 158 -4.09 -11.35 -7.54
N GLU A 159 -4.53 -11.68 -6.33
CA GLU A 159 -5.95 -11.62 -5.91
C GLU A 159 -6.54 -10.21 -6.08
N ASP A 160 -5.78 -9.16 -5.71
CA ASP A 160 -6.20 -7.78 -5.85
C ASP A 160 -6.42 -7.42 -7.32
N LEU A 161 -5.51 -7.86 -8.20
CA LEU A 161 -5.61 -7.64 -9.65
C LEU A 161 -6.72 -8.44 -10.30
N LEU A 162 -7.04 -9.64 -9.79
CA LEU A 162 -8.16 -10.44 -10.27
C LEU A 162 -9.49 -9.78 -9.96
N VAL A 163 -9.62 -9.13 -8.81
CA VAL A 163 -10.81 -8.33 -8.47
C VAL A 163 -10.98 -7.19 -9.46
N LEU A 164 -9.91 -6.45 -9.77
CA LEU A 164 -9.94 -5.38 -10.75
C LEU A 164 -10.24 -5.90 -12.16
N ALA A 165 -9.53 -6.94 -12.61
CA ALA A 165 -9.71 -7.51 -13.95
C ALA A 165 -11.07 -8.20 -14.15
N GLY A 166 -11.72 -8.64 -13.06
CA GLY A 166 -13.09 -9.19 -13.10
C GLY A 166 -14.20 -8.12 -13.10
N SER A 167 -13.89 -6.88 -12.72
CA SER A 167 -14.87 -5.81 -12.68
C SER A 167 -15.11 -5.21 -14.06
N THR A 168 -16.37 -5.16 -14.49
CA THR A 168 -16.79 -4.54 -15.75
C THR A 168 -16.68 -3.01 -15.74
N SER A 169 -16.60 -2.39 -14.55
CA SER A 169 -16.41 -0.95 -14.38
C SER A 169 -14.95 -0.50 -14.52
N THR A 170 -14.00 -1.44 -14.64
CA THR A 170 -12.58 -1.12 -14.81
C THR A 170 -12.34 -0.48 -16.18
N SER A 171 -11.57 0.61 -16.20
CA SER A 171 -11.25 1.31 -17.45
C SER A 171 -10.39 0.45 -18.39
N ALA A 172 -10.64 0.58 -19.69
CA ALA A 172 -9.87 -0.11 -20.73
C ALA A 172 -8.35 0.13 -20.63
N GLU A 173 -7.97 1.36 -20.23
CA GLU A 173 -6.58 1.75 -20.04
C GLU A 173 -5.89 0.94 -18.94
N LYS A 174 -6.52 0.76 -17.77
CA LYS A 174 -5.98 -0.06 -16.68
C LYS A 174 -5.82 -1.52 -17.09
N LEU A 175 -6.81 -2.07 -17.79
CA LEU A 175 -6.76 -3.45 -18.31
C LEU A 175 -5.62 -3.62 -19.33
N GLN A 176 -5.37 -2.60 -20.16
CA GLN A 176 -4.24 -2.59 -21.09
C GLN A 176 -2.90 -2.50 -20.38
N LEU A 177 -2.78 -1.64 -19.33
CA LEU A 177 -1.59 -1.57 -18.49
C LEU A 177 -1.29 -2.91 -17.82
N LEU A 178 -2.32 -3.56 -17.27
CA LEU A 178 -2.18 -4.88 -16.64
C LEU A 178 -1.73 -5.94 -17.65
N ALA A 179 -2.28 -5.91 -18.87
CA ALA A 179 -1.92 -6.84 -19.95
C ALA A 179 -0.49 -6.68 -20.46
N SER A 180 0.09 -5.48 -20.34
CA SER A 180 1.46 -5.16 -20.77
C SER A 180 2.49 -5.23 -19.64
N ASP A 181 2.07 -5.37 -18.39
CA ASP A 181 2.98 -5.44 -17.25
C ASP A 181 3.82 -6.72 -17.27
N ARG A 182 5.16 -6.58 -17.07
CA ARG A 182 6.11 -7.70 -17.17
C ARG A 182 5.94 -8.75 -16.06
N LYS A 183 5.48 -8.35 -14.89
CA LYS A 183 5.32 -9.23 -13.72
C LYS A 183 4.00 -9.98 -13.76
N TRP A 184 2.94 -9.36 -14.28
CA TRP A 184 1.57 -9.85 -14.14
C TRP A 184 0.99 -10.46 -15.43
N SER A 185 1.42 -9.97 -16.59
CA SER A 185 0.84 -10.35 -17.90
C SER A 185 0.97 -11.84 -18.26
N PHE A 186 1.90 -12.57 -17.65
CA PHE A 186 2.05 -14.02 -17.94
C PHE A 186 1.34 -14.93 -16.92
N ARG A 187 0.72 -14.37 -15.89
CA ARG A 187 -0.08 -15.13 -14.94
C ARG A 187 -1.36 -15.62 -15.61
N TYR A 188 -1.59 -16.94 -15.55
CA TYR A 188 -2.72 -17.57 -16.24
C TYR A 188 -4.07 -16.97 -15.82
N ALA A 189 -4.30 -16.81 -14.52
CA ALA A 189 -5.54 -16.26 -13.99
C ALA A 189 -5.80 -14.82 -14.48
N ILE A 190 -4.75 -13.99 -14.55
CA ILE A 190 -4.83 -12.62 -15.09
C ILE A 190 -5.17 -12.65 -16.59
N ARG A 191 -4.51 -13.50 -17.39
CA ARG A 191 -4.82 -13.66 -18.83
C ARG A 191 -6.28 -14.06 -19.05
N ARG A 192 -6.75 -15.03 -18.27
CA ARG A 192 -8.12 -15.49 -18.31
C ARG A 192 -9.10 -14.37 -17.95
N ALA A 193 -8.86 -13.64 -16.86
CA ALA A 193 -9.70 -12.52 -16.45
C ALA A 193 -9.74 -11.41 -17.51
N LEU A 194 -8.60 -11.04 -18.09
CA LEU A 194 -8.50 -10.04 -19.17
C LEU A 194 -9.28 -10.48 -20.44
N ALA A 195 -9.19 -11.76 -20.83
CA ALA A 195 -9.89 -12.26 -22.00
C ALA A 195 -11.41 -12.29 -21.79
N MET A 196 -11.88 -12.54 -20.56
CA MET A 196 -13.30 -12.64 -20.22
C MET A 196 -13.95 -11.30 -19.88
N ASN A 197 -13.18 -10.26 -19.57
CA ASN A 197 -13.74 -8.96 -19.21
C ASN A 197 -14.17 -8.19 -20.48
N PRO A 198 -15.45 -7.82 -20.60
CA PRO A 198 -15.97 -7.10 -21.78
C PRO A 198 -15.38 -5.70 -21.96
N SER A 199 -14.89 -5.09 -20.87
CA SER A 199 -14.22 -3.77 -20.88
C SER A 199 -12.77 -3.84 -21.39
N THR A 200 -12.19 -5.04 -21.56
CA THR A 200 -10.85 -5.20 -22.12
C THR A 200 -10.84 -4.83 -23.61
N PRO A 201 -9.89 -4.01 -24.10
CA PRO A 201 -9.76 -3.73 -25.52
C PRO A 201 -9.66 -5.03 -26.34
N ARG A 202 -10.42 -5.09 -27.45
CA ARG A 202 -10.57 -6.33 -28.26
C ARG A 202 -9.23 -6.92 -28.69
N SER A 203 -8.28 -6.10 -29.09
CA SER A 203 -6.93 -6.54 -29.47
C SER A 203 -6.17 -7.15 -28.29
N THR A 204 -6.29 -6.52 -27.12
CA THR A 204 -5.67 -7.01 -25.87
C THR A 204 -6.28 -8.33 -25.45
N ALA A 205 -7.62 -8.45 -25.42
CA ALA A 205 -8.30 -9.69 -25.10
C ALA A 205 -7.93 -10.82 -26.09
N ALA A 206 -7.94 -10.53 -27.39
CA ALA A 206 -7.58 -11.52 -28.44
C ALA A 206 -6.14 -12.01 -28.30
N SER A 207 -5.21 -11.16 -27.90
CA SER A 207 -3.80 -11.56 -27.67
C SER A 207 -3.64 -12.58 -26.52
N GLN A 208 -4.58 -12.62 -25.58
CA GLN A 208 -4.54 -13.56 -24.47
C GLN A 208 -5.06 -14.96 -24.84
N LEU A 209 -5.90 -15.08 -25.86
CA LEU A 209 -6.59 -16.34 -26.21
C LEU A 209 -5.63 -17.51 -26.47
N ARG A 210 -4.50 -17.27 -27.13
CA ARG A 210 -3.48 -18.29 -27.42
C ARG A 210 -2.86 -18.94 -26.18
N PHE A 211 -3.03 -18.34 -25.02
CA PHE A 211 -2.49 -18.82 -23.75
C PHE A 211 -3.54 -19.51 -22.89
N LEU A 212 -4.81 -19.52 -23.32
CA LEU A 212 -5.90 -20.11 -22.56
C LEU A 212 -6.07 -21.59 -22.86
N SER A 213 -6.57 -22.33 -21.86
CA SER A 213 -6.94 -23.73 -22.05
C SER A 213 -8.13 -23.88 -23.00
N ARG A 214 -8.25 -25.07 -23.66
CA ARG A 214 -9.40 -25.36 -24.50
C ARG A 214 -10.73 -25.23 -23.74
N ARG A 215 -10.74 -25.55 -22.46
CA ARG A 215 -11.91 -25.39 -21.58
C ARG A 215 -12.31 -23.93 -21.44
N ASP A 216 -11.36 -23.06 -21.14
CA ASP A 216 -11.63 -21.63 -20.95
C ASP A 216 -11.99 -20.92 -22.26
N LEU A 217 -11.39 -21.36 -23.38
CA LEU A 217 -11.77 -20.89 -24.72
C LEU A 217 -13.23 -21.25 -25.06
N ARG A 218 -13.69 -22.47 -24.68
CA ARG A 218 -15.09 -22.84 -24.82
C ARG A 218 -16.01 -22.00 -23.98
N ILE A 219 -15.70 -21.83 -22.69
CA ILE A 219 -16.47 -20.98 -21.78
C ILE A 219 -16.58 -19.56 -22.35
N LEU A 220 -15.49 -18.99 -22.83
CA LEU A 220 -15.48 -17.67 -23.45
C LEU A 220 -16.34 -17.61 -24.71
N HIS A 221 -16.29 -18.63 -25.59
CA HIS A 221 -17.08 -18.69 -26.82
C HIS A 221 -18.59 -18.74 -26.53
N GLU A 222 -18.99 -19.49 -25.51
CA GLU A 222 -20.39 -19.67 -25.10
C GLU A 222 -20.94 -18.50 -24.28
N HIS A 223 -20.06 -17.65 -23.71
CA HIS A 223 -20.47 -16.56 -22.84
C HIS A 223 -21.26 -15.49 -23.62
N PRO A 224 -22.45 -15.05 -23.13
CA PRO A 224 -23.32 -14.12 -23.87
C PRO A 224 -22.66 -12.79 -24.19
N ASP A 225 -21.88 -12.25 -23.25
CA ASP A 225 -21.23 -10.93 -23.39
C ASP A 225 -19.97 -10.96 -24.28
N THR A 226 -19.57 -12.13 -24.76
CA THR A 226 -18.40 -12.24 -25.64
C THR A 226 -18.70 -11.64 -27.02
N SER A 227 -17.86 -10.68 -27.43
CA SER A 227 -18.00 -10.02 -28.72
C SER A 227 -17.86 -11.01 -29.90
N THR A 228 -18.58 -10.77 -31.00
CA THR A 228 -18.49 -11.56 -32.21
C THR A 228 -17.04 -11.66 -32.74
N TYR A 229 -16.25 -10.63 -32.54
CA TYR A 229 -14.84 -10.63 -32.91
C TYR A 229 -14.03 -11.68 -32.13
N LEU A 230 -14.19 -11.73 -30.78
CA LEU A 230 -13.48 -12.70 -29.94
C LEU A 230 -13.95 -14.14 -30.23
N ARG A 231 -15.27 -14.36 -30.48
CA ARG A 231 -15.79 -15.68 -30.90
C ARG A 231 -15.10 -16.18 -32.14
N ARG A 232 -15.01 -15.36 -33.19
CA ARG A 232 -14.28 -15.72 -34.44
C ARG A 232 -12.80 -15.97 -34.17
N CYS A 233 -12.15 -15.26 -33.26
CA CYS A 233 -10.76 -15.52 -32.89
C CYS A 233 -10.62 -16.90 -32.21
N VAL A 234 -11.55 -17.27 -31.33
CA VAL A 234 -11.55 -18.58 -30.64
C VAL A 234 -11.78 -19.71 -31.69
N GLU A 235 -12.73 -19.57 -32.62
CA GLU A 235 -13.01 -20.53 -33.69
C GLU A 235 -11.77 -20.82 -34.57
N ARG A 236 -10.96 -19.79 -34.83
CA ARG A 236 -9.68 -19.95 -35.57
C ARG A 236 -8.63 -20.74 -34.80
N LEU A 237 -8.62 -20.59 -33.46
CA LEU A 237 -7.65 -21.28 -32.60
C LEU A 237 -8.02 -22.75 -32.34
N VAL A 238 -9.32 -23.07 -32.33
CA VAL A 238 -9.83 -24.43 -32.02
C VAL A 238 -10.91 -24.85 -33.03
N PRO A 239 -10.54 -25.03 -34.33
CA PRO A 239 -11.51 -25.21 -35.40
C PRO A 239 -12.48 -26.42 -35.26
N PRO A 240 -12.09 -27.58 -34.69
CA PRO A 240 -12.96 -28.77 -34.77
C PRO A 240 -13.94 -28.96 -33.62
N VAL A 241 -13.95 -28.09 -32.58
CA VAL A 241 -14.73 -28.34 -31.36
C VAL A 241 -16.15 -27.79 -31.43
N PHE A 242 -16.41 -26.83 -32.32
CA PHE A 242 -17.68 -26.08 -32.36
C PHE A 242 -18.67 -26.56 -33.45
N THR A 243 -18.26 -27.43 -34.35
CA THR A 243 -19.10 -27.90 -35.49
C THR A 243 -20.01 -29.09 -35.17
N ARG A 244 -19.94 -29.72 -33.99
CA ARG A 244 -20.73 -30.93 -33.71
C ARG A 244 -22.03 -30.70 -32.90
N ALA A 245 -22.39 -29.48 -32.55
CA ALA A 245 -23.61 -29.24 -31.78
C ALA A 245 -24.86 -28.93 -32.61
N THR A 246 -24.74 -28.77 -33.95
CA THR A 246 -25.86 -28.38 -34.81
C THR A 246 -26.35 -29.49 -35.77
N GLU A 247 -25.76 -30.70 -35.72
CA GLU A 247 -26.17 -31.79 -36.61
C GLU A 247 -26.86 -32.99 -35.91
N ARG A 248 -27.56 -32.78 -34.83
CA ARG A 248 -28.45 -33.79 -34.22
C ARG A 248 -29.78 -33.18 -33.83
N ILE A 249 -30.53 -32.67 -34.79
CA ILE A 249 -31.98 -32.57 -34.75
C ILE A 249 -32.43 -32.76 -36.19
N ASP A 250 -32.61 -34.01 -36.59
CA ASP A 250 -33.60 -34.51 -37.55
C ASP A 250 -34.02 -35.90 -37.09
#